data_fd37e4401c786dced9d18121c8b2c7f5
#
_entry.id   fd37e4401c786dced9d18121c8b2c7f5
#
_cell.length_a   1.000
_cell.length_b   1.000
_cell.length_c   1.000
_cell.angle_alpha   90.00
_cell.angle_beta   90.00
_cell.angle_gamma   90.00
#
_symmetry.space_group_name_H-M   'P 1'
#
loop_
_entity.id
_entity.type
_entity.pdbx_description
1 polymer ?
#
loop_
_entity_poly.entity_id
_entity_poly.type
_entity_poly.pdbx_seq_one_letter_code
_entity_poly.pdbx_strand_id
1 'polypeptide(L)'
;MLTVADQQVGMFDAAELCGQVVPEDSFYALLAEHGHRLVRDEDFSDCYSSDRGRPSIPPSLLAKVLLLAYREGASDERAMDCLRFDLRWKVALGLAVDHPGFHPTTLVKFRARLLLHGKERLALERTVAWPPSSA
;
A
#
# COMPACT_ATOMS: atom_id res chain seq x y z
N MET A 1 -12.58 13.55 3.55
CA MET A 1 -13.08 12.22 3.68
C MET A 1 -12.55 11.31 2.59
N LEU A 2 -11.73 10.40 2.98
CA LEU A 2 -11.03 9.55 2.03
C LEU A 2 -11.96 8.68 1.22
N THR A 3 -12.94 8.10 1.88
CA THR A 3 -13.83 7.17 1.22
C THR A 3 -14.56 7.78 0.04
N VAL A 4 -15.02 8.98 0.21
CA VAL A 4 -15.75 9.66 -0.86
C VAL A 4 -14.81 9.97 -2.02
N ALA A 5 -13.62 10.44 -1.70
CA ALA A 5 -12.64 10.75 -2.74
C ALA A 5 -12.29 9.50 -3.53
N ASP A 6 -12.11 8.40 -2.83
CA ASP A 6 -11.72 7.15 -3.49
C ASP A 6 -12.75 6.67 -4.48
N GLN A 7 -14.02 6.91 -4.21
CA GLN A 7 -15.07 6.47 -5.11
C GLN A 7 -15.20 7.34 -6.33
N GLN A 8 -14.62 8.52 -6.31
CA GLN A 8 -14.78 9.48 -7.39
C GLN A 8 -13.53 9.68 -8.23
N VAL A 9 -12.50 8.90 -7.98
CA VAL A 9 -11.22 9.15 -8.62
C VAL A 9 -11.03 8.46 -9.95
N GLY A 10 -12.06 7.82 -10.52
CA GLY A 10 -11.90 7.11 -11.78
C GLY A 10 -11.19 7.95 -12.85
N MET A 11 -11.50 9.23 -12.91
CA MET A 11 -10.91 10.11 -13.90
C MET A 11 -9.42 10.31 -13.72
N PHE A 12 -8.93 10.27 -12.47
CA PHE A 12 -7.52 10.49 -12.17
C PHE A 12 -6.84 9.24 -11.62
N ASP A 13 -7.52 8.11 -11.68
CA ASP A 13 -6.96 6.84 -11.21
C ASP A 13 -5.76 6.47 -12.07
N ALA A 14 -4.61 6.24 -11.43
CA ALA A 14 -3.40 5.90 -12.15
C ALA A 14 -3.56 4.61 -12.95
N ALA A 15 -4.25 3.62 -12.40
CA ALA A 15 -4.45 2.36 -13.11
C ALA A 15 -5.24 2.54 -14.39
N GLU A 16 -6.25 3.40 -14.37
CA GLU A 16 -7.05 3.70 -15.55
C GLU A 16 -6.25 4.47 -16.60
N LEU A 17 -5.46 5.44 -16.15
CA LEU A 17 -4.75 6.32 -17.06
C LEU A 17 -3.44 5.74 -17.55
N CYS A 18 -2.74 5.01 -16.71
CA CYS A 18 -1.36 4.61 -16.95
C CYS A 18 -1.08 3.13 -16.77
N GLY A 19 -2.12 2.31 -16.55
CA GLY A 19 -1.91 0.90 -16.26
C GLY A 19 -1.12 0.15 -17.31
N GLN A 20 -1.25 0.55 -18.56
CA GLN A 20 -0.56 -0.14 -19.65
C GLN A 20 0.95 0.09 -19.65
N VAL A 21 1.43 1.12 -18.95
CA VAL A 21 2.87 1.38 -18.88
C VAL A 21 3.56 0.43 -17.90
N VAL A 22 2.80 -0.24 -17.07
CA VAL A 22 3.34 -1.16 -16.07
C VAL A 22 3.38 -2.56 -16.66
N PRO A 23 4.54 -3.23 -16.70
CA PRO A 23 4.62 -4.59 -17.27
C PRO A 23 3.72 -5.57 -16.51
N GLU A 24 3.05 -6.42 -17.26
CA GLU A 24 2.07 -7.35 -16.70
C GLU A 24 2.68 -8.35 -15.73
N ASP A 25 3.94 -8.69 -15.90
CA ASP A 25 4.62 -9.67 -15.06
C ASP A 25 5.40 -9.02 -13.93
N SER A 26 5.23 -7.73 -13.72
CA SER A 26 5.97 -7.01 -12.68
C SER A 26 5.29 -7.14 -11.32
N PHE A 27 6.06 -6.86 -10.27
CA PHE A 27 5.51 -6.82 -8.92
C PHE A 27 4.46 -5.71 -8.78
N TYR A 28 4.62 -4.63 -9.51
CA TYR A 28 3.64 -3.53 -9.49
C TYR A 28 2.30 -4.00 -10.01
N ALA A 29 2.30 -4.78 -11.09
CA ALA A 29 1.07 -5.34 -11.62
C ALA A 29 0.45 -6.35 -10.66
N LEU A 30 1.28 -7.13 -9.98
CA LEU A 30 0.81 -8.08 -8.97
C LEU A 30 0.05 -7.35 -7.86
N LEU A 31 0.63 -6.28 -7.35
CA LEU A 31 -0.03 -5.49 -6.31
C LEU A 31 -1.29 -4.82 -6.81
N ALA A 32 -1.26 -4.30 -8.04
CA ALA A 32 -2.44 -3.64 -8.61
C ALA A 32 -3.61 -4.61 -8.70
N GLU A 33 -3.35 -5.83 -9.10
CA GLU A 33 -4.39 -6.82 -9.32
C GLU A 33 -4.78 -7.57 -8.04
N HIS A 34 -3.80 -7.95 -7.25
CA HIS A 34 -4.03 -8.85 -6.11
C HIS A 34 -3.76 -8.23 -4.74
N GLY A 35 -3.35 -6.98 -4.69
CA GLY A 35 -2.97 -6.36 -3.43
C GLY A 35 -4.07 -6.42 -2.38
N HIS A 36 -5.33 -6.27 -2.79
CA HIS A 36 -6.46 -6.32 -1.88
C HIS A 36 -6.66 -7.71 -1.26
N ARG A 37 -6.07 -8.74 -1.86
CA ARG A 37 -6.12 -10.10 -1.33
C ARG A 37 -4.86 -10.44 -0.53
N LEU A 38 -3.76 -9.76 -0.82
CA LEU A 38 -2.50 -9.98 -0.10
C LEU A 38 -2.57 -9.42 1.32
N VAL A 39 -3.04 -8.19 1.45
CA VAL A 39 -3.19 -7.56 2.76
C VAL A 39 -4.50 -6.79 2.81
N ARG A 40 -5.16 -6.85 3.95
CA ARG A 40 -6.42 -6.17 4.19
C ARG A 40 -6.30 -5.32 5.44
N ASP A 41 -7.16 -4.31 5.53
CA ASP A 41 -7.15 -3.47 6.73
C ASP A 41 -7.44 -4.29 7.98
N GLU A 42 -8.29 -5.30 7.88
CA GLU A 42 -8.64 -6.17 9.01
C GLU A 42 -7.43 -6.90 9.59
N ASP A 43 -6.42 -7.17 8.76
CA ASP A 43 -5.21 -7.84 9.21
C ASP A 43 -4.48 -7.03 10.28
N PHE A 44 -4.72 -5.72 10.31
CA PHE A 44 -4.02 -4.81 11.20
C PHE A 44 -4.94 -4.17 12.23
N SER A 45 -6.14 -4.70 12.40
CA SER A 45 -7.11 -4.10 13.29
C SER A 45 -6.63 -4.04 14.73
N ASP A 46 -5.85 -5.02 15.17
CA ASP A 46 -5.31 -5.05 16.53
C ASP A 46 -4.16 -4.07 16.74
N CYS A 47 -3.63 -3.50 15.66
CA CYS A 47 -2.57 -2.50 15.75
C CYS A 47 -3.11 -1.12 16.12
N TYR A 48 -4.41 -0.95 16.09
CA TYR A 48 -5.05 0.35 16.35
C TYR A 48 -6.08 0.19 17.46
N SER A 49 -6.08 1.16 18.36
CA SER A 49 -7.05 1.16 19.46
C SER A 49 -8.42 1.56 18.95
N SER A 50 -9.44 0.87 19.41
CA SER A 50 -10.82 1.19 19.02
C SER A 50 -11.25 2.55 19.54
N ASP A 51 -10.63 3.04 20.62
CA ASP A 51 -10.98 4.35 21.18
C ASP A 51 -10.51 5.50 20.30
N ARG A 52 -9.53 5.25 19.45
CA ARG A 52 -8.95 6.31 18.64
C ARG A 52 -9.59 6.43 17.28
N GLY A 53 -10.57 5.60 17.01
CA GLY A 53 -11.23 5.62 15.73
C GLY A 53 -10.38 5.05 14.61
N ARG A 54 -10.76 5.33 13.39
CA ARG A 54 -10.07 4.78 12.24
C ARG A 54 -8.80 5.56 11.92
N PRO A 55 -7.75 4.87 11.48
CA PRO A 55 -6.58 5.58 10.97
C PRO A 55 -6.95 6.37 9.72
N SER A 56 -6.33 7.53 9.56
CA SER A 56 -6.60 8.39 8.40
C SER A 56 -6.08 7.79 7.10
N ILE A 57 -5.04 6.97 7.20
CA ILE A 57 -4.47 6.27 6.04
C ILE A 57 -4.66 4.78 6.27
N PRO A 58 -5.26 4.06 5.31
CA PRO A 58 -5.53 2.64 5.53
C PRO A 58 -4.25 1.83 5.80
N PRO A 59 -4.27 0.97 6.81
CA PRO A 59 -3.09 0.15 7.10
C PRO A 59 -2.66 -0.73 5.94
N SER A 60 -3.60 -1.22 5.15
CA SER A 60 -3.24 -2.05 3.99
C SER A 60 -2.43 -1.26 2.98
N LEU A 61 -2.74 0.02 2.79
CA LEU A 61 -1.96 0.87 1.92
C LEU A 61 -0.55 1.03 2.45
N LEU A 62 -0.42 1.30 3.74
CA LEU A 62 0.89 1.45 4.37
C LEU A 62 1.72 0.18 4.25
N ALA A 63 1.08 -0.98 4.42
CA ALA A 63 1.78 -2.26 4.28
C ALA A 63 2.30 -2.45 2.86
N LYS A 64 1.52 -2.09 1.86
CA LYS A 64 1.96 -2.19 0.46
C LYS A 64 3.09 -1.22 0.16
N VAL A 65 3.06 -0.03 0.75
CA VAL A 65 4.16 0.92 0.60
C VAL A 65 5.44 0.33 1.17
N LEU A 66 5.36 -0.30 2.34
CA LEU A 66 6.54 -0.95 2.93
C LEU A 66 7.06 -2.09 2.07
N LEU A 67 6.16 -2.86 1.44
CA LEU A 67 6.59 -3.92 0.52
C LEU A 67 7.37 -3.36 -0.65
N LEU A 68 6.88 -2.30 -1.25
CA LEU A 68 7.55 -1.67 -2.38
C LEU A 68 8.89 -1.08 -1.96
N ALA A 69 8.92 -0.41 -0.82
CA ALA A 69 10.15 0.18 -0.32
C ALA A 69 11.20 -0.90 -0.03
N TYR A 70 10.77 -2.00 0.57
CA TYR A 70 11.66 -3.11 0.86
C TYR A 70 12.22 -3.70 -0.43
N ARG A 71 11.35 -3.91 -1.41
CA ARG A 71 11.76 -4.51 -2.68
C ARG A 71 12.77 -3.63 -3.42
N GLU A 72 12.61 -2.32 -3.34
CA GLU A 72 13.50 -1.40 -4.06
C GLU A 72 14.65 -0.89 -3.20
N GLY A 73 14.70 -1.29 -1.94
CA GLY A 73 15.72 -0.78 -1.03
C GLY A 73 15.58 0.71 -0.79
N ALA A 74 14.36 1.22 -0.75
CA ALA A 74 14.11 2.64 -0.64
C ALA A 74 14.03 3.07 0.82
N SER A 75 14.60 4.24 1.11
CA SER A 75 14.43 4.89 2.41
C SER A 75 13.00 5.41 2.54
N ASP A 76 12.63 5.84 3.75
CA ASP A 76 11.30 6.40 3.96
C ASP A 76 11.10 7.66 3.11
N GLU A 77 12.13 8.48 2.99
CA GLU A 77 12.03 9.70 2.19
C GLU A 77 11.87 9.38 0.71
N ARG A 78 12.63 8.38 0.24
CA ARG A 78 12.49 7.98 -1.15
C ARG A 78 11.12 7.36 -1.41
N ALA A 79 10.59 6.63 -0.45
CA ALA A 79 9.25 6.08 -0.59
C ALA A 79 8.22 7.19 -0.75
N MET A 80 8.39 8.29 -0.03
CA MET A 80 7.49 9.43 -0.17
C MET A 80 7.59 10.05 -1.55
N ASP A 81 8.80 10.15 -2.08
CA ASP A 81 8.98 10.64 -3.45
C ASP A 81 8.32 9.72 -4.47
N CYS A 82 8.47 8.41 -4.28
CA CYS A 82 7.84 7.44 -5.17
C CYS A 82 6.32 7.54 -5.12
N LEU A 83 5.76 7.74 -3.94
CA LEU A 83 4.31 7.91 -3.81
C LEU A 83 3.81 9.11 -4.60
N ARG A 84 4.60 10.16 -4.65
CA ARG A 84 4.18 11.39 -5.32
C ARG A 84 4.45 11.38 -6.81
N PHE A 85 5.53 10.75 -7.23
CA PHE A 85 6.03 10.93 -8.59
C PHE A 85 6.17 9.65 -9.41
N ASP A 86 6.16 8.48 -8.79
CA ASP A 86 6.40 7.23 -9.52
C ASP A 86 5.06 6.61 -9.92
N LEU A 87 4.79 6.60 -11.22
CA LEU A 87 3.53 6.04 -11.73
C LEU A 87 3.38 4.55 -11.42
N ARG A 88 4.49 3.82 -11.39
CA ARG A 88 4.42 2.38 -11.07
C ARG A 88 3.88 2.17 -9.66
N TRP A 89 4.33 3.00 -8.72
CA TRP A 89 3.85 2.94 -7.35
C TRP A 89 2.38 3.32 -7.28
N LYS A 90 1.99 4.35 -8.01
CA LYS A 90 0.59 4.79 -8.00
C LYS A 90 -0.34 3.72 -8.57
N VAL A 91 0.07 3.05 -9.64
CA VAL A 91 -0.70 1.95 -10.20
C VAL A 91 -0.77 0.79 -9.21
N ALA A 92 0.37 0.40 -8.65
CA ALA A 92 0.43 -0.72 -7.70
C ALA A 92 -0.45 -0.49 -6.48
N LEU A 93 -0.54 0.75 -6.03
CA LEU A 93 -1.25 1.09 -4.80
C LEU A 93 -2.69 1.54 -5.04
N GLY A 94 -3.10 1.64 -6.29
CA GLY A 94 -4.46 2.08 -6.62
C GLY A 94 -4.71 3.54 -6.31
N LEU A 95 -3.71 4.40 -6.48
CA LEU A 95 -3.81 5.81 -6.15
C LEU A 95 -4.13 6.66 -7.37
N ALA A 96 -4.65 7.86 -7.13
CA ALA A 96 -4.83 8.84 -8.18
C ALA A 96 -3.47 9.35 -8.64
N VAL A 97 -3.39 9.77 -9.89
CA VAL A 97 -2.15 10.30 -10.47
C VAL A 97 -1.62 11.48 -9.66
N ASP A 98 -2.51 12.31 -9.15
CA ASP A 98 -2.14 13.50 -8.39
C ASP A 98 -2.14 13.29 -6.88
N HIS A 99 -2.18 12.05 -6.42
CA HIS A 99 -2.17 11.76 -4.99
C HIS A 99 -0.90 12.36 -4.35
N PRO A 100 -1.03 13.15 -3.29
CA PRO A 100 0.10 13.91 -2.75
C PRO A 100 1.02 13.09 -1.83
N GLY A 101 0.68 11.84 -1.55
CA GLY A 101 1.44 11.06 -0.58
C GLY A 101 1.09 11.45 0.85
N PHE A 102 1.99 11.10 1.77
CA PHE A 102 1.80 11.44 3.18
C PHE A 102 3.17 11.64 3.82
N HIS A 103 3.17 12.04 5.08
CA HIS A 103 4.42 12.36 5.78
C HIS A 103 5.18 11.08 6.14
N PRO A 104 6.51 11.10 6.05
CA PRO A 104 7.31 9.89 6.37
C PRO A 104 7.09 9.36 7.78
N THR A 105 6.74 10.21 8.74
CA THR A 105 6.47 9.75 10.10
C THR A 105 5.32 8.76 10.17
N THR A 106 4.42 8.80 9.21
CA THR A 106 3.32 7.83 9.13
C THR A 106 3.87 6.41 8.98
N LEU A 107 4.87 6.24 8.12
CA LEU A 107 5.52 4.94 7.96
C LEU A 107 6.27 4.52 9.22
N VAL A 108 6.95 5.45 9.85
CA VAL A 108 7.70 5.15 11.07
C VAL A 108 6.76 4.64 12.15
N LYS A 109 5.65 5.33 12.34
CA LYS A 109 4.66 4.94 13.34
C LYS A 109 4.02 3.59 13.00
N PHE A 110 3.72 3.38 11.74
CA PHE A 110 3.13 2.13 11.32
C PHE A 110 4.09 0.95 11.56
N ARG A 111 5.35 1.14 11.22
CA ARG A 111 6.37 0.12 11.44
C ARG A 111 6.48 -0.25 12.92
N ALA A 112 6.43 0.77 13.79
CA ALA A 112 6.46 0.54 15.22
C ALA A 112 5.25 -0.27 15.70
N ARG A 113 4.08 0.03 15.16
CA ARG A 113 2.87 -0.74 15.50
C ARG A 113 2.98 -2.19 15.05
N LEU A 114 3.54 -2.42 13.85
CA LEU A 114 3.72 -3.78 13.37
C LEU A 114 4.65 -4.57 14.29
N LEU A 115 5.75 -3.95 14.70
CA LEU A 115 6.69 -4.61 15.60
C LEU A 115 6.04 -4.93 16.95
N LEU A 116 5.27 -4.01 17.48
CA LEU A 116 4.62 -4.19 18.75
C LEU A 116 3.63 -5.36 18.74
N HIS A 117 2.99 -5.60 17.61
CA HIS A 117 1.98 -6.63 17.48
C HIS A 117 2.45 -7.88 16.72
N GLY A 118 3.75 -7.96 16.45
CA GLY A 118 4.33 -9.13 15.79
C GLY A 118 3.89 -9.33 14.35
N LYS A 119 3.56 -8.25 13.66
CA LYS A 119 3.06 -8.33 12.29
C LYS A 119 4.01 -7.75 11.25
N GLU A 120 5.24 -7.51 11.63
CA GLU A 120 6.21 -6.87 10.75
C GLU A 120 6.53 -7.67 9.49
N ARG A 121 6.28 -8.98 9.51
CA ARG A 121 6.57 -9.85 8.36
C ARG A 121 5.34 -10.32 7.61
N LEU A 122 4.16 -9.93 8.06
CA LEU A 122 2.92 -10.47 7.53
C LEU A 122 2.80 -10.25 6.02
N ALA A 123 2.96 -9.02 5.58
CA ALA A 123 2.79 -8.69 4.16
C ALA A 123 3.85 -9.39 3.31
N LEU A 124 5.09 -9.40 3.78
CA LEU A 124 6.17 -10.02 3.04
C LEU A 124 5.95 -11.53 2.91
N GLU A 125 5.57 -12.18 4.00
CA GLU A 125 5.34 -13.62 3.99
C GLU A 125 4.20 -14.00 3.05
N ARG A 126 3.14 -13.22 3.04
CA ARG A 126 2.04 -13.47 2.13
C ARG A 126 2.44 -13.28 0.69
N THR A 127 3.28 -12.30 0.41
CA THR A 127 3.76 -12.06 -0.93
C THR A 127 4.62 -13.21 -1.43
N VAL A 128 5.51 -13.69 -0.59
CA VAL A 128 6.39 -14.82 -0.94
C VAL A 128 5.56 -16.08 -1.20
N ALA A 129 4.49 -16.27 -0.46
CA ALA A 129 3.63 -17.44 -0.59
C ALA A 129 2.56 -17.30 -1.67
N TRP A 130 2.53 -16.21 -2.38
CA TRP A 130 1.49 -15.98 -3.38
C TRP A 130 1.77 -16.75 -4.67
N PRO A 131 0.77 -17.32 -5.32
CA PRO A 131 -0.62 -17.39 -4.85
C PRO A 131 -0.78 -18.43 -3.74
N PRO A 132 -1.84 -18.30 -2.92
CA PRO A 132 -2.04 -19.26 -1.83
C PRO A 132 -2.24 -20.67 -2.38
N SER A 133 -1.65 -21.62 -1.69
CA SER A 133 -1.65 -23.00 -2.18
C SER A 133 -2.99 -23.69 -2.00
N SER A 134 -3.83 -23.14 -1.24
CA SER A 134 -5.09 -23.77 -0.94
C SER A 134 -6.05 -23.78 -2.07
N ALA A 135 -5.73 -23.18 -3.06
CA ALA A 135 -6.68 -23.15 -4.15
C ALA A 135 -8.06 -23.60 -3.80
#